data_c7e45a5c2a910d401944d92e7c495525
#
_entry.id   c7e45a5c2a910d401944d92e7c495525
#
_cell.length_a   1.000
_cell.length_b   1.000
_cell.length_c   1.000
_cell.angle_alpha   90.00
_cell.angle_beta   90.00
_cell.angle_gamma   90.00
#
_symmetry.space_group_name_H-M   'P 1'
#
loop_
_entity.id
_entity.type
_entity.pdbx_description
1 polymer ?
#
loop_
_entity_poly.entity_id
_entity_poly.type
_entity_poly.pdbx_seq_one_letter_code
_entity_poly.pdbx_strand_id
1 'polypeptide(L)'
;KNKPIFVSLTNSYHGETIGALSVGDVELYKDTYEPLLIQSIQTPVPKDMSLEAAKEAAQKFEELCKNRSDEISAIIVEPLIQAAGYMHMYHPHFLELLRDICDRYDVHLIADEVMAGFGRTGKLFACEHANITPDFLVLSKGITGGYLPLSVVLTSNDVYAKFYCDYLEYKAFLHSHSYTGNALACAAANATLDLFEKDDVITQNKAKAAYMMEKLKEFEKLDNVLEIRQTGMVSVVELKGYSSDERIGLKVHQYCLEREVLIRPLGHVVYFMPPYVITYEEIDKMMDTTLEAIKQL
;
A
#
# COMPACT_ATOMS: atom_id res chain seq x y z
N LYS A 1 1.46 11.59 -22.83
CA LYS A 1 2.20 12.85 -22.62
C LYS A 1 3.65 12.67 -23.08
N ASN A 2 4.27 13.69 -23.60
CA ASN A 2 5.71 13.63 -23.96
C ASN A 2 6.56 14.03 -22.73
N LYS A 3 6.31 13.38 -21.59
CA LYS A 3 6.91 13.64 -20.28
C LYS A 3 7.53 12.34 -19.78
N PRO A 4 8.87 12.20 -19.76
CA PRO A 4 9.52 10.90 -19.50
C PRO A 4 9.66 10.53 -18.02
N ILE A 5 9.43 11.46 -17.08
CA ILE A 5 9.76 11.29 -15.68
C ILE A 5 8.55 10.81 -14.89
N PHE A 6 8.78 9.80 -14.05
CA PHE A 6 7.88 9.39 -12.97
C PHE A 6 8.40 9.89 -11.63
N VAL A 7 7.49 10.25 -10.74
CA VAL A 7 7.79 10.58 -9.35
C VAL A 7 7.22 9.49 -8.45
N SER A 8 7.92 9.14 -7.39
CA SER A 8 7.45 8.22 -6.34
C SER A 8 7.78 8.75 -4.96
N LEU A 9 7.20 8.16 -3.93
CA LEU A 9 7.50 8.52 -2.54
C LEU A 9 8.78 7.83 -2.07
N THR A 10 9.50 8.45 -1.15
CA THR A 10 10.60 7.77 -0.43
C THR A 10 10.08 6.51 0.26
N ASN A 11 10.91 5.46 0.32
CA ASN A 11 10.61 4.14 0.88
C ASN A 11 9.43 3.40 0.21
N SER A 12 9.01 3.79 -0.99
CA SER A 12 7.92 3.14 -1.70
C SER A 12 8.31 1.80 -2.31
N TYR A 13 7.31 0.91 -2.46
CA TYR A 13 7.47 -0.38 -3.14
C TYR A 13 6.26 -0.67 -4.04
N HIS A 14 6.52 -0.91 -5.32
CA HIS A 14 5.48 -1.12 -6.33
C HIS A 14 5.61 -2.46 -7.07
N GLY A 15 6.52 -3.34 -6.63
CA GLY A 15 6.78 -4.64 -7.24
C GLY A 15 8.20 -4.76 -7.79
N GLU A 16 8.51 -5.93 -8.38
CA GLU A 16 9.88 -6.34 -8.74
C GLU A 16 10.10 -6.48 -10.26
N THR A 17 9.13 -6.08 -11.08
CA THR A 17 9.39 -5.90 -12.52
C THR A 17 10.24 -4.65 -12.74
N ILE A 18 11.03 -4.60 -13.83
CA ILE A 18 11.94 -3.47 -14.09
C ILE A 18 11.24 -2.11 -14.01
N GLY A 19 10.03 -2.00 -14.58
CA GLY A 19 9.25 -0.76 -14.51
C GLY A 19 8.81 -0.41 -13.08
N ALA A 20 8.36 -1.39 -12.30
CA ALA A 20 7.95 -1.18 -10.91
C ALA A 20 9.14 -0.88 -10.00
N LEU A 21 10.27 -1.60 -10.16
CA LEU A 21 11.51 -1.31 -9.46
C LEU A 21 12.03 0.11 -9.74
N SER A 22 11.85 0.59 -10.96
CA SER A 22 12.29 1.95 -11.35
C SER A 22 11.61 3.05 -10.53
N VAL A 23 10.38 2.84 -10.08
CA VAL A 23 9.60 3.78 -9.26
C VAL A 23 9.54 3.38 -7.79
N GLY A 24 10.15 2.25 -7.38
CA GLY A 24 10.35 1.91 -5.97
C GLY A 24 11.55 2.65 -5.37
N ASP A 25 11.65 2.66 -4.03
CA ASP A 25 12.73 3.32 -3.28
C ASP A 25 13.26 2.46 -2.11
N VAL A 26 12.99 1.17 -2.13
CA VAL A 26 13.58 0.22 -1.15
C VAL A 26 14.85 -0.37 -1.77
N GLU A 27 16.02 0.09 -1.31
CA GLU A 27 17.35 -0.29 -1.83
C GLU A 27 17.53 -1.80 -1.97
N LEU A 28 17.14 -2.57 -0.95
CA LEU A 28 17.24 -4.03 -0.93
C LEU A 28 16.74 -4.70 -2.23
N TYR A 29 15.74 -4.15 -2.88
CA TYR A 29 15.16 -4.70 -4.10
C TYR A 29 15.76 -4.10 -5.38
N LYS A 30 16.34 -2.90 -5.31
CA LYS A 30 16.81 -2.11 -6.46
C LYS A 30 18.26 -2.35 -6.84
N ASP A 31 19.16 -2.42 -5.87
CA ASP A 31 20.61 -2.34 -6.07
C ASP A 31 21.14 -3.30 -7.14
N THR A 32 20.70 -4.54 -7.11
CA THR A 32 21.14 -5.55 -8.10
C THR A 32 20.73 -5.20 -9.53
N TYR A 33 19.62 -4.47 -9.70
CA TYR A 33 19.01 -4.16 -11.00
C TYR A 33 19.25 -2.73 -11.45
N GLU A 34 19.96 -1.92 -10.67
CA GLU A 34 20.18 -0.50 -10.94
C GLU A 34 20.56 -0.18 -12.39
N PRO A 35 21.45 -0.94 -13.05
CA PRO A 35 21.83 -0.66 -14.44
C PRO A 35 20.70 -0.81 -15.48
N LEU A 36 19.59 -1.43 -15.10
CA LEU A 36 18.42 -1.68 -15.97
C LEU A 36 17.26 -0.74 -15.68
N LEU A 37 17.35 0.07 -14.62
CA LEU A 37 16.23 0.89 -14.15
C LEU A 37 16.10 2.18 -14.95
N ILE A 38 14.85 2.61 -15.14
CA ILE A 38 14.50 3.91 -15.69
C ILE A 38 14.64 4.96 -14.58
N GLN A 39 15.17 6.13 -14.90
CA GLN A 39 15.26 7.23 -13.94
C GLN A 39 13.89 7.68 -13.44
N SER A 40 13.73 7.75 -12.12
CA SER A 40 12.59 8.34 -11.43
C SER A 40 13.09 9.37 -10.40
N ILE A 41 12.17 10.19 -9.90
CA ILE A 41 12.46 11.17 -8.85
C ILE A 41 11.68 10.77 -7.61
N GLN A 42 12.36 10.74 -6.45
CA GLN A 42 11.69 10.55 -5.18
C GLN A 42 11.30 11.89 -4.56
N THR A 43 10.11 11.93 -3.95
CA THR A 43 9.64 13.03 -3.11
C THR A 43 9.33 12.48 -1.71
N PRO A 44 9.50 13.26 -0.64
CA PRO A 44 9.25 12.77 0.71
C PRO A 44 7.83 12.26 0.91
N VAL A 45 7.69 11.14 1.63
CA VAL A 45 6.42 10.74 2.24
C VAL A 45 6.18 11.57 3.50
N PRO A 46 4.92 11.84 3.95
CA PRO A 46 4.67 12.46 5.24
C PRO A 46 5.34 11.68 6.37
N LYS A 47 6.03 12.34 7.27
CA LYS A 47 6.82 11.71 8.36
C LYS A 47 5.97 10.95 9.39
N ASP A 48 4.70 11.35 9.55
CA ASP A 48 3.75 10.79 10.50
C ASP A 48 2.29 11.01 10.01
N MET A 49 1.31 10.63 10.83
CA MET A 49 -0.12 10.77 10.52
C MET A 49 -0.68 12.17 10.83
N SER A 50 0.13 13.19 11.04
CA SER A 50 -0.34 14.55 11.28
C SER A 50 -0.73 15.26 9.98
N LEU A 51 -1.67 16.21 10.08
CA LEU A 51 -2.02 17.10 8.98
C LEU A 51 -0.84 17.97 8.54
N GLU A 52 0.02 18.34 9.47
CA GLU A 52 1.20 19.16 9.18
C GLU A 52 2.21 18.39 8.32
N ALA A 53 2.52 17.15 8.70
CA ALA A 53 3.39 16.28 7.91
C ALA A 53 2.84 16.06 6.48
N ALA A 54 1.53 15.90 6.34
CA ALA A 54 0.87 15.78 5.04
C ALA A 54 1.10 17.04 4.17
N LYS A 55 0.96 18.23 4.75
CA LYS A 55 1.18 19.51 4.04
C LYS A 55 2.65 19.73 3.69
N GLU A 56 3.57 19.44 4.62
CA GLU A 56 5.01 19.56 4.39
C GLU A 56 5.47 18.68 3.20
N ALA A 57 5.02 17.43 3.17
CA ALA A 57 5.36 16.50 2.09
C ALA A 57 4.73 16.93 0.75
N ALA A 58 3.45 17.34 0.76
CA ALA A 58 2.78 17.83 -0.44
C ALA A 58 3.44 19.08 -1.00
N GLN A 59 3.90 20.00 -0.14
CA GLN A 59 4.64 21.18 -0.57
C GLN A 59 5.93 20.81 -1.32
N LYS A 60 6.66 19.78 -0.89
CA LYS A 60 7.85 19.31 -1.60
C LYS A 60 7.54 18.78 -3.00
N PHE A 61 6.45 18.03 -3.13
CA PHE A 61 5.99 17.60 -4.45
C PHE A 61 5.53 18.78 -5.31
N GLU A 62 4.83 19.76 -4.73
CA GLU A 62 4.43 20.96 -5.46
C GLU A 62 5.63 21.79 -5.94
N GLU A 63 6.66 21.98 -5.11
CA GLU A 63 7.92 22.65 -5.49
C GLU A 63 8.58 21.94 -6.68
N LEU A 64 8.57 20.60 -6.69
CA LEU A 64 9.07 19.82 -7.82
C LEU A 64 8.25 20.05 -9.09
N CYS A 65 6.91 20.03 -9.00
CA CYS A 65 6.01 20.30 -10.13
C CYS A 65 6.17 21.71 -10.67
N LYS A 66 6.31 22.73 -9.83
CA LYS A 66 6.55 24.13 -10.26
C LYS A 66 7.77 24.25 -11.17
N ASN A 67 8.79 23.45 -10.94
CA ASN A 67 10.05 23.54 -11.66
C ASN A 67 10.14 22.60 -12.87
N ARG A 68 9.38 21.46 -12.88
CA ARG A 68 9.58 20.36 -13.84
C ARG A 68 8.29 19.72 -14.32
N SER A 69 7.13 20.35 -14.22
CA SER A 69 5.85 19.72 -14.61
C SER A 69 5.77 19.37 -16.10
N ASP A 70 6.54 20.01 -16.96
CA ASP A 70 6.68 19.71 -18.39
C ASP A 70 7.44 18.41 -18.67
N GLU A 71 8.19 17.88 -17.69
CA GLU A 71 8.92 16.61 -17.78
C GLU A 71 8.23 15.48 -17.00
N ILE A 72 7.42 15.79 -15.98
CA ILE A 72 6.79 14.80 -15.09
C ILE A 72 5.48 14.30 -15.68
N SER A 73 5.39 13.00 -15.96
CA SER A 73 4.17 12.37 -16.45
C SER A 73 3.20 11.98 -15.34
N ALA A 74 3.71 11.43 -14.24
CA ALA A 74 2.90 10.92 -13.15
C ALA A 74 3.66 10.88 -11.83
N ILE A 75 2.90 10.91 -10.74
CA ILE A 75 3.33 10.43 -9.42
C ILE A 75 2.62 9.11 -9.11
N ILE A 76 3.37 8.13 -8.58
CA ILE A 76 2.81 6.87 -8.07
C ILE A 76 2.93 6.83 -6.55
N VAL A 77 1.86 6.38 -5.88
CA VAL A 77 1.81 6.31 -4.42
C VAL A 77 1.14 5.01 -3.95
N GLU A 78 1.55 4.49 -2.81
CA GLU A 78 0.81 3.50 -2.03
C GLU A 78 -0.16 4.25 -1.10
N PRO A 79 -1.48 4.27 -1.33
CA PRO A 79 -2.39 5.09 -0.54
C PRO A 79 -2.43 4.67 0.93
N LEU A 80 -2.21 5.63 1.84
CA LEU A 80 -2.29 5.56 3.29
C LEU A 80 -1.24 4.70 3.99
N ILE A 81 -0.72 3.64 3.35
CA ILE A 81 0.21 2.69 3.99
C ILE A 81 1.29 2.28 2.99
N GLN A 82 2.54 2.54 3.28
CA GLN A 82 3.69 1.97 2.58
C GLN A 82 4.06 0.64 3.22
N ALA A 83 3.66 -0.47 2.58
CA ALA A 83 3.78 -1.79 3.18
C ALA A 83 5.23 -2.22 3.41
N ALA A 84 6.07 -2.20 2.39
CA ALA A 84 7.48 -2.58 2.48
C ALA A 84 8.33 -1.51 3.18
N GLY A 85 7.86 -0.27 3.24
CA GLY A 85 8.43 0.85 4.02
C GLY A 85 8.08 0.77 5.50
N TYR A 86 8.23 -0.40 6.12
CA TYR A 86 7.97 -0.63 7.55
C TYR A 86 6.52 -0.35 7.99
N MET A 87 5.55 -0.62 7.11
CA MET A 87 4.13 -0.33 7.36
C MET A 87 3.92 1.13 7.78
N HIS A 88 4.64 2.03 7.15
CA HIS A 88 4.53 3.47 7.40
C HIS A 88 3.15 3.97 7.00
N MET A 89 2.52 4.75 7.88
CA MET A 89 1.16 5.26 7.68
C MET A 89 1.15 6.79 7.65
N TYR A 90 0.27 7.36 6.84
CA TYR A 90 0.13 8.80 6.71
C TYR A 90 -1.33 9.24 6.58
N HIS A 91 -1.59 10.51 6.85
CA HIS A 91 -2.93 11.08 6.89
C HIS A 91 -3.56 11.17 5.48
N PRO A 92 -4.85 10.81 5.29
CA PRO A 92 -5.55 10.86 3.99
C PRO A 92 -5.49 12.22 3.29
N HIS A 93 -5.39 13.32 4.03
CA HIS A 93 -5.28 14.67 3.49
C HIS A 93 -4.07 14.84 2.53
N PHE A 94 -3.02 14.03 2.68
CA PHE A 94 -1.92 14.04 1.73
C PHE A 94 -2.37 13.65 0.32
N LEU A 95 -3.25 12.65 0.20
CA LEU A 95 -3.81 12.24 -1.11
C LEU A 95 -4.69 13.33 -1.73
N GLU A 96 -5.47 14.06 -0.91
CA GLU A 96 -6.25 15.20 -1.38
C GLU A 96 -5.34 16.29 -1.98
N LEU A 97 -4.26 16.62 -1.26
CA LEU A 97 -3.27 17.60 -1.71
C LEU A 97 -2.55 17.13 -2.99
N LEU A 98 -2.17 15.85 -3.06
CA LEU A 98 -1.56 15.31 -4.28
C LEU A 98 -2.49 15.40 -5.48
N ARG A 99 -3.79 15.08 -5.32
CA ARG A 99 -4.76 15.19 -6.41
C ARG A 99 -4.87 16.64 -6.91
N ASP A 100 -5.01 17.60 -5.99
CA ASP A 100 -5.07 19.02 -6.33
C ASP A 100 -3.80 19.50 -7.08
N ILE A 101 -2.61 19.10 -6.59
CA ILE A 101 -1.35 19.44 -7.26
C ILE A 101 -1.29 18.80 -8.65
N CYS A 102 -1.63 17.52 -8.78
CA CYS A 102 -1.64 16.80 -10.05
C CYS A 102 -2.55 17.49 -11.08
N ASP A 103 -3.74 17.92 -10.66
CA ASP A 103 -4.69 18.62 -11.53
C ASP A 103 -4.15 19.97 -12.00
N ARG A 104 -3.55 20.74 -11.09
CA ARG A 104 -2.99 22.07 -11.41
C ARG A 104 -1.79 22.02 -12.37
N TYR A 105 -0.99 20.97 -12.30
CA TYR A 105 0.27 20.86 -13.06
C TYR A 105 0.20 19.85 -14.23
N ASP A 106 -0.98 19.34 -14.57
CA ASP A 106 -1.15 18.33 -15.64
C ASP A 106 -0.23 17.10 -15.44
N VAL A 107 -0.17 16.58 -14.21
CA VAL A 107 0.53 15.37 -13.82
C VAL A 107 -0.50 14.30 -13.48
N HIS A 108 -0.28 13.04 -13.86
CA HIS A 108 -1.20 11.96 -13.48
C HIS A 108 -0.92 11.46 -12.06
N LEU A 109 -1.98 11.10 -11.35
CA LEU A 109 -1.91 10.37 -10.08
C LEU A 109 -2.18 8.89 -10.30
N ILE A 110 -1.20 8.05 -9.95
CA ILE A 110 -1.31 6.59 -9.95
C ILE A 110 -1.43 6.13 -8.51
N ALA A 111 -2.55 5.54 -8.16
CA ALA A 111 -2.76 4.94 -6.84
C ALA A 111 -2.51 3.43 -6.91
N ASP A 112 -1.47 2.98 -6.22
CA ASP A 112 -1.15 1.57 -6.07
C ASP A 112 -1.90 0.99 -4.86
N GLU A 113 -3.08 0.47 -5.11
CA GLU A 113 -3.91 -0.18 -4.09
C GLU A 113 -3.77 -1.71 -4.07
N VAL A 114 -2.66 -2.23 -4.57
CA VAL A 114 -2.37 -3.66 -4.56
C VAL A 114 -2.39 -4.25 -3.15
N MET A 115 -1.94 -3.49 -2.13
CA MET A 115 -2.01 -3.88 -0.72
C MET A 115 -3.17 -3.21 0.02
N ALA A 116 -3.41 -1.93 -0.24
CA ALA A 116 -4.35 -1.10 0.51
C ALA A 116 -5.82 -1.33 0.11
N GLY A 117 -6.08 -1.82 -1.09
CA GLY A 117 -7.43 -2.05 -1.61
C GLY A 117 -8.16 -3.21 -0.96
N PHE A 118 -9.41 -3.39 -1.41
CA PHE A 118 -10.32 -4.48 -1.00
C PHE A 118 -10.53 -4.54 0.51
N GLY A 119 -10.81 -3.37 1.13
CA GLY A 119 -11.23 -3.31 2.53
C GLY A 119 -10.11 -3.21 3.55
N ARG A 120 -8.86 -3.32 3.15
CA ARG A 120 -7.72 -3.38 4.09
C ARG A 120 -7.61 -2.15 4.98
N THR A 121 -7.90 -0.96 4.44
CA THR A 121 -7.86 0.31 5.16
C THR A 121 -9.18 0.70 5.83
N GLY A 122 -10.24 -0.14 5.72
CA GLY A 122 -11.55 0.12 6.29
C GLY A 122 -12.59 0.70 5.32
N LYS A 123 -12.20 0.99 4.07
CA LYS A 123 -13.06 1.27 2.92
C LYS A 123 -12.69 0.31 1.79
N LEU A 124 -13.53 0.18 0.75
CA LEU A 124 -13.23 -0.74 -0.34
C LEU A 124 -11.90 -0.38 -1.00
N PHE A 125 -11.68 0.91 -1.27
CA PHE A 125 -10.41 1.45 -1.74
C PHE A 125 -9.90 2.55 -0.81
N ALA A 126 -8.58 2.62 -0.64
CA ALA A 126 -7.94 3.59 0.25
C ALA A 126 -8.14 5.04 -0.22
N CYS A 127 -8.21 5.28 -1.54
CA CYS A 127 -8.49 6.59 -2.12
C CYS A 127 -9.83 7.19 -1.66
N GLU A 128 -10.81 6.36 -1.25
CA GLU A 128 -12.09 6.83 -0.73
C GLU A 128 -11.95 7.61 0.60
N HIS A 129 -10.88 7.39 1.37
CA HIS A 129 -10.63 8.15 2.61
C HIS A 129 -10.35 9.64 2.34
N ALA A 130 -9.78 9.92 1.17
CA ALA A 130 -9.51 11.27 0.69
C ALA A 130 -10.57 11.78 -0.28
N ASN A 131 -11.61 10.98 -0.58
CA ASN A 131 -12.65 11.32 -1.56
C ASN A 131 -12.07 11.74 -2.92
N ILE A 132 -11.02 11.07 -3.39
CA ILE A 132 -10.36 11.33 -4.67
C ILE A 132 -10.55 10.18 -5.65
N THR A 133 -10.45 10.50 -6.94
CA THR A 133 -10.32 9.53 -8.02
C THR A 133 -8.94 9.70 -8.67
N PRO A 134 -8.08 8.68 -8.64
CA PRO A 134 -6.80 8.72 -9.34
C PRO A 134 -6.98 8.58 -10.86
N ASP A 135 -5.99 8.99 -11.64
CA ASP A 135 -5.99 8.74 -13.09
C ASP A 135 -5.78 7.27 -13.43
N PHE A 136 -5.04 6.57 -12.57
CA PHE A 136 -4.82 5.12 -12.65
C PHE A 136 -4.95 4.51 -11.27
N LEU A 137 -5.80 3.49 -11.16
CA LEU A 137 -5.96 2.67 -9.96
C LEU A 137 -5.40 1.27 -10.24
N VAL A 138 -4.34 0.89 -9.53
CA VAL A 138 -3.67 -0.41 -9.69
C VAL A 138 -4.15 -1.36 -8.61
N LEU A 139 -4.67 -2.52 -9.03
CA LEU A 139 -5.29 -3.52 -8.17
C LEU A 139 -4.69 -4.90 -8.39
N SER A 140 -4.49 -5.67 -7.32
CA SER A 140 -4.08 -7.08 -7.36
C SER A 140 -4.41 -7.75 -6.02
N LYS A 141 -3.70 -8.81 -5.64
CA LYS A 141 -3.81 -9.54 -4.35
C LYS A 141 -5.26 -9.79 -3.92
N GLY A 142 -5.85 -8.84 -3.19
CA GLY A 142 -7.21 -8.93 -2.67
C GLY A 142 -8.30 -9.12 -3.73
N ILE A 143 -8.05 -8.73 -4.98
CA ILE A 143 -9.04 -8.83 -6.07
C ILE A 143 -9.55 -10.25 -6.29
N THR A 144 -8.74 -11.28 -6.06
CA THR A 144 -9.12 -12.69 -6.20
C THR A 144 -9.27 -13.41 -4.86
N GLY A 145 -9.30 -12.68 -3.74
CA GLY A 145 -9.29 -13.30 -2.41
C GLY A 145 -8.05 -14.15 -2.12
N GLY A 146 -6.97 -13.99 -2.91
CA GLY A 146 -5.73 -14.75 -2.77
C GLY A 146 -5.69 -16.11 -3.51
N TYR A 147 -6.75 -16.46 -4.24
CA TYR A 147 -6.84 -17.76 -4.92
C TYR A 147 -6.03 -17.85 -6.21
N LEU A 148 -6.02 -16.80 -7.03
CA LEU A 148 -5.36 -16.81 -8.34
C LEU A 148 -4.62 -15.50 -8.59
N PRO A 149 -3.49 -15.51 -9.31
CA PRO A 149 -2.80 -14.29 -9.69
C PRO A 149 -3.61 -13.52 -10.74
N LEU A 150 -3.93 -12.26 -10.41
CA LEU A 150 -4.57 -11.30 -11.30
C LEU A 150 -4.15 -9.90 -10.90
N SER A 151 -3.92 -9.05 -11.88
CA SER A 151 -3.80 -7.61 -11.70
C SER A 151 -4.70 -6.87 -12.67
N VAL A 152 -5.17 -5.71 -12.26
CA VAL A 152 -6.05 -4.84 -13.05
C VAL A 152 -5.58 -3.42 -12.88
N VAL A 153 -5.58 -2.65 -13.97
CA VAL A 153 -5.40 -1.20 -13.95
C VAL A 153 -6.69 -0.57 -14.47
N LEU A 154 -7.33 0.20 -13.61
CA LEU A 154 -8.49 1.02 -14.00
C LEU A 154 -8.00 2.41 -14.37
N THR A 155 -8.58 3.00 -15.41
CA THR A 155 -8.24 4.34 -15.87
C THR A 155 -9.45 5.04 -16.49
N SER A 156 -9.31 6.33 -16.80
CA SER A 156 -10.38 7.13 -17.41
C SER A 156 -10.59 6.82 -18.89
N ASN A 157 -11.78 7.15 -19.40
CA ASN A 157 -12.06 7.08 -20.82
C ASN A 157 -11.14 7.98 -21.66
N ASP A 158 -10.68 9.10 -21.11
CA ASP A 158 -9.77 10.02 -21.82
C ASP A 158 -8.39 9.39 -22.04
N VAL A 159 -7.90 8.58 -21.10
CA VAL A 159 -6.68 7.80 -21.27
C VAL A 159 -6.91 6.66 -22.27
N TYR A 160 -8.00 5.90 -22.12
CA TYR A 160 -8.37 4.82 -23.04
C TYR A 160 -8.48 5.29 -24.48
N ALA A 161 -9.13 6.43 -24.72
CA ALA A 161 -9.34 6.99 -26.05
C ALA A 161 -8.03 7.34 -26.78
N LYS A 162 -6.88 7.46 -26.08
CA LYS A 162 -5.58 7.68 -26.72
C LYS A 162 -5.06 6.44 -27.45
N PHE A 163 -5.58 5.28 -27.11
CA PHE A 163 -5.19 3.99 -27.68
C PHE A 163 -6.30 3.41 -28.58
N TYR A 164 -7.53 3.92 -28.48
CA TYR A 164 -8.66 3.46 -29.26
C TYR A 164 -8.68 4.19 -30.62
N CYS A 165 -8.30 3.48 -31.68
CA CYS A 165 -8.17 4.03 -33.03
C CYS A 165 -8.40 2.94 -34.07
N ASP A 166 -8.50 3.34 -35.35
CA ASP A 166 -8.52 2.38 -36.46
C ASP A 166 -7.21 1.56 -36.49
N TYR A 167 -7.32 0.31 -36.89
CA TYR A 167 -6.20 -0.62 -36.90
C TYR A 167 -4.95 -0.07 -37.63
N LEU A 168 -5.12 0.63 -38.74
CA LEU A 168 -4.02 1.19 -39.54
C LEU A 168 -3.31 2.40 -38.90
N GLU A 169 -3.86 2.96 -37.83
CA GLU A 169 -3.19 4.03 -37.09
C GLU A 169 -2.07 3.54 -36.15
N TYR A 170 -2.03 2.24 -35.87
CA TYR A 170 -1.01 1.58 -35.04
C TYR A 170 -0.80 2.21 -33.65
N LYS A 171 -1.87 2.72 -33.01
CA LYS A 171 -1.82 3.34 -31.69
C LYS A 171 -2.28 2.43 -30.57
N ALA A 172 -2.56 1.15 -30.84
CA ALA A 172 -3.02 0.20 -29.85
C ALA A 172 -2.03 0.08 -28.67
N PHE A 173 -2.56 -0.11 -27.48
CA PHE A 173 -1.77 -0.39 -26.27
C PHE A 173 -1.19 -1.80 -26.36
N LEU A 174 0.04 -1.91 -26.86
CA LEU A 174 0.73 -3.17 -27.10
C LEU A 174 1.37 -3.71 -25.82
N HIS A 175 0.56 -3.95 -24.81
CA HIS A 175 0.95 -4.58 -23.54
C HIS A 175 0.10 -5.83 -23.33
N SER A 176 0.61 -6.98 -23.72
CA SER A 176 -0.10 -8.24 -23.67
C SER A 176 0.68 -9.30 -22.90
N HIS A 177 -0.05 -10.18 -22.25
CA HIS A 177 0.45 -11.35 -21.55
C HIS A 177 -0.39 -12.56 -21.98
N SER A 178 0.21 -13.75 -22.12
CA SER A 178 -0.52 -14.95 -22.55
C SER A 178 -1.77 -15.25 -21.72
N TYR A 179 -1.76 -14.87 -20.45
CA TYR A 179 -2.87 -15.08 -19.52
C TYR A 179 -3.71 -13.83 -19.27
N THR A 180 -3.59 -12.79 -20.08
CA THR A 180 -4.47 -11.61 -20.00
C THR A 180 -5.93 -12.03 -20.18
N GLY A 181 -6.79 -11.62 -19.24
CA GLY A 181 -8.20 -12.00 -19.23
C GLY A 181 -8.45 -13.48 -18.88
N ASN A 182 -7.55 -14.13 -18.13
CA ASN A 182 -7.72 -15.51 -17.69
C ASN A 182 -9.10 -15.69 -17.04
N ALA A 183 -9.94 -16.54 -17.64
CA ALA A 183 -11.33 -16.71 -17.25
C ALA A 183 -11.50 -17.21 -15.80
N LEU A 184 -10.60 -18.08 -15.33
CA LEU A 184 -10.64 -18.58 -13.95
C LEU A 184 -10.30 -17.47 -12.94
N ALA A 185 -9.28 -16.65 -13.24
CA ALA A 185 -8.90 -15.54 -12.38
C ALA A 185 -9.99 -14.44 -12.36
N CYS A 186 -10.61 -14.16 -13.51
CA CYS A 186 -11.75 -13.23 -13.60
C CYS A 186 -12.96 -13.76 -12.84
N ALA A 187 -13.26 -15.06 -12.90
CA ALA A 187 -14.34 -15.66 -12.12
C ALA A 187 -14.08 -15.57 -10.61
N ALA A 188 -12.83 -15.83 -10.16
CA ALA A 188 -12.45 -15.65 -8.77
C ALA A 188 -12.58 -14.18 -8.31
N ALA A 189 -12.20 -13.23 -9.18
CA ALA A 189 -12.35 -11.80 -8.88
C ALA A 189 -13.84 -11.41 -8.73
N ASN A 190 -14.69 -11.82 -9.63
CA ASN A 190 -16.14 -11.55 -9.54
C ASN A 190 -16.73 -12.18 -8.26
N ALA A 191 -16.40 -13.44 -7.96
CA ALA A 191 -16.86 -14.09 -6.73
C ALA A 191 -16.37 -13.36 -5.46
N THR A 192 -15.15 -12.80 -5.48
CA THR A 192 -14.64 -11.99 -4.38
C THR A 192 -15.47 -10.71 -4.20
N LEU A 193 -15.77 -10.00 -5.29
CA LEU A 193 -16.61 -8.80 -5.24
C LEU A 193 -18.03 -9.11 -4.73
N ASP A 194 -18.64 -10.22 -5.22
CA ASP A 194 -19.94 -10.68 -4.76
C ASP A 194 -19.96 -10.97 -3.24
N LEU A 195 -18.88 -11.54 -2.69
CA LEU A 195 -18.73 -11.77 -1.26
C LEU A 195 -18.62 -10.45 -0.47
N PHE A 196 -17.89 -9.46 -0.98
CA PHE A 196 -17.82 -8.15 -0.34
C PHE A 196 -19.19 -7.51 -0.20
N GLU A 197 -20.04 -7.61 -1.23
CA GLU A 197 -21.38 -7.06 -1.22
C GLU A 197 -22.33 -7.92 -0.35
N LYS A 198 -22.37 -9.24 -0.57
CA LYS A 198 -23.28 -10.17 0.10
C LYS A 198 -23.07 -10.22 1.60
N ASP A 199 -21.83 -10.27 2.04
CA ASP A 199 -21.46 -10.47 3.44
C ASP A 199 -21.17 -9.15 4.17
N ASP A 200 -21.34 -8.00 3.50
CA ASP A 200 -21.02 -6.66 4.03
C ASP A 200 -19.66 -6.61 4.77
N VAL A 201 -18.63 -7.15 4.10
CA VAL A 201 -17.29 -7.38 4.68
C VAL A 201 -16.70 -6.10 5.26
N ILE A 202 -16.93 -4.95 4.60
CA ILE A 202 -16.40 -3.66 5.05
C ILE A 202 -16.97 -3.27 6.42
N THR A 203 -18.27 -3.39 6.62
CA THR A 203 -18.92 -3.06 7.91
C THR A 203 -18.49 -4.04 9.02
N GLN A 204 -18.43 -5.34 8.71
CA GLN A 204 -17.98 -6.35 9.69
C GLN A 204 -16.54 -6.09 10.13
N ASN A 205 -15.65 -5.72 9.20
CA ASN A 205 -14.26 -5.44 9.51
C ASN A 205 -14.05 -4.18 10.36
N LYS A 206 -14.95 -3.18 10.27
CA LYS A 206 -14.88 -2.00 11.15
C LYS A 206 -14.95 -2.37 12.63
N ALA A 207 -15.83 -3.29 13.01
CA ALA A 207 -15.93 -3.76 14.38
C ALA A 207 -14.67 -4.52 14.84
N LYS A 208 -14.13 -5.38 13.98
CA LYS A 208 -12.89 -6.11 14.25
C LYS A 208 -11.68 -5.16 14.35
N ALA A 209 -11.59 -4.17 13.47
CA ALA A 209 -10.53 -3.15 13.52
C ALA A 209 -10.59 -2.34 14.81
N ALA A 210 -11.78 -1.94 15.25
CA ALA A 210 -11.96 -1.27 16.52
C ALA A 210 -11.53 -2.13 17.73
N TYR A 211 -11.88 -3.41 17.69
CA TYR A 211 -11.45 -4.38 18.72
C TYR A 211 -9.93 -4.58 18.73
N MET A 212 -9.30 -4.71 17.55
CA MET A 212 -7.84 -4.77 17.43
C MET A 212 -7.17 -3.52 17.99
N MET A 213 -7.75 -2.31 17.78
CA MET A 213 -7.22 -1.07 18.34
C MET A 213 -7.25 -1.07 19.87
N GLU A 214 -8.33 -1.57 20.50
CA GLU A 214 -8.38 -1.65 21.97
C GLU A 214 -7.27 -2.58 22.52
N LYS A 215 -7.03 -3.69 21.86
CA LYS A 215 -5.92 -4.58 22.26
C LYS A 215 -4.55 -3.98 21.95
N LEU A 216 -4.44 -3.21 20.88
CA LEU A 216 -3.18 -2.58 20.48
C LEU A 216 -2.67 -1.59 21.53
N LYS A 217 -3.57 -0.91 22.25
CA LYS A 217 -3.23 0.02 23.36
C LYS A 217 -2.45 -0.63 24.51
N GLU A 218 -2.56 -1.96 24.68
CA GLU A 218 -1.77 -2.66 25.70
C GLU A 218 -0.29 -2.70 25.35
N PHE A 219 0.05 -2.70 24.07
CA PHE A 219 1.45 -2.65 23.62
C PHE A 219 2.11 -1.30 23.90
N GLU A 220 1.34 -0.21 23.82
CA GLU A 220 1.83 1.15 24.10
C GLU A 220 2.37 1.32 25.52
N LYS A 221 1.95 0.45 26.45
CA LYS A 221 2.39 0.45 27.86
C LYS A 221 3.78 -0.16 28.05
N LEU A 222 4.36 -0.78 27.02
CA LEU A 222 5.65 -1.44 27.10
C LEU A 222 6.81 -0.46 26.84
N ASP A 223 7.84 -0.51 27.68
CA ASP A 223 8.99 0.40 27.60
C ASP A 223 9.80 0.24 26.31
N ASN A 224 9.76 -0.92 25.68
CA ASN A 224 10.46 -1.26 24.44
C ASN A 224 9.62 -1.02 23.16
N VAL A 225 8.41 -0.47 23.27
CA VAL A 225 7.58 -0.03 22.15
C VAL A 225 7.83 1.45 21.87
N LEU A 226 8.12 1.79 20.62
CA LEU A 226 8.30 3.17 20.16
C LEU A 226 6.95 3.83 19.92
N GLU A 227 6.11 3.17 19.12
CA GLU A 227 4.77 3.64 18.80
C GLU A 227 3.87 2.49 18.37
N ILE A 228 2.56 2.73 18.42
CA ILE A 228 1.54 1.92 17.78
C ILE A 228 0.83 2.74 16.71
N ARG A 229 0.39 2.10 15.63
CA ARG A 229 -0.41 2.76 14.58
C ARG A 229 -1.38 1.78 13.93
N GLN A 230 -2.48 2.27 13.44
CA GLN A 230 -3.50 1.43 12.78
C GLN A 230 -4.22 2.18 11.67
N THR A 231 -4.48 1.48 10.58
CA THR A 231 -5.38 1.91 9.50
C THR A 231 -6.24 0.72 9.09
N GLY A 232 -7.54 0.77 9.39
CA GLY A 232 -8.46 -0.35 9.14
C GLY A 232 -8.00 -1.64 9.82
N MET A 233 -7.84 -2.71 9.03
CA MET A 233 -7.43 -4.04 9.50
C MET A 233 -5.89 -4.25 9.51
N VAL A 234 -5.12 -3.17 9.44
CA VAL A 234 -3.67 -3.20 9.58
C VAL A 234 -3.27 -2.49 10.86
N SER A 235 -2.76 -3.25 11.83
CA SER A 235 -2.26 -2.74 13.11
C SER A 235 -0.75 -2.98 13.20
N VAL A 236 -0.04 -2.05 13.79
CA VAL A 236 1.43 -2.03 13.82
C VAL A 236 1.92 -1.70 15.22
N VAL A 237 2.96 -2.41 15.64
CA VAL A 237 3.77 -2.14 16.84
C VAL A 237 5.21 -1.94 16.38
N GLU A 238 5.76 -0.77 16.59
CA GLU A 238 7.15 -0.49 16.32
C GLU A 238 7.98 -0.56 17.59
N LEU A 239 9.04 -1.36 17.57
CA LEU A 239 9.93 -1.57 18.71
C LEU A 239 11.09 -0.59 18.66
N LYS A 240 11.53 -0.08 19.81
CA LYS A 240 12.66 0.85 19.94
C LYS A 240 13.86 0.21 20.62
N GLY A 241 15.05 0.79 20.38
CA GLY A 241 16.26 0.41 21.09
C GLY A 241 16.99 -0.82 20.53
N TYR A 242 16.59 -1.30 19.33
CA TYR A 242 17.20 -2.46 18.67
C TYR A 242 17.89 -2.05 17.37
N SER A 243 19.09 -2.62 17.13
CA SER A 243 19.75 -2.51 15.84
C SER A 243 19.16 -3.49 14.81
N SER A 244 19.36 -3.22 13.52
CA SER A 244 18.93 -4.11 12.44
C SER A 244 19.51 -5.53 12.57
N ASP A 245 20.75 -5.64 13.07
CA ASP A 245 21.48 -6.90 13.21
C ASP A 245 20.90 -7.82 14.30
N GLU A 246 20.22 -7.25 15.28
CA GLU A 246 19.58 -8.02 16.35
C GLU A 246 18.39 -8.84 15.89
N ARG A 247 17.84 -8.54 14.70
CA ARG A 247 16.69 -9.23 14.09
C ARG A 247 15.55 -9.47 15.08
N ILE A 248 15.25 -8.44 15.87
CA ILE A 248 14.33 -8.53 17.01
C ILE A 248 12.93 -9.03 16.61
N GLY A 249 12.42 -8.62 15.48
CA GLY A 249 11.15 -9.11 14.96
C GLY A 249 11.17 -10.62 14.71
N LEU A 250 12.30 -11.21 14.31
CA LEU A 250 12.43 -12.66 14.14
C LEU A 250 12.28 -13.41 15.48
N LYS A 251 12.76 -12.84 16.59
CA LYS A 251 12.58 -13.43 17.93
C LYS A 251 11.10 -13.45 18.30
N VAL A 252 10.38 -12.34 18.04
CA VAL A 252 8.93 -12.27 18.24
C VAL A 252 8.21 -13.29 17.35
N HIS A 253 8.58 -13.39 16.07
CA HIS A 253 8.02 -14.38 15.14
C HIS A 253 8.22 -15.83 15.66
N GLN A 254 9.42 -16.19 16.09
CA GLN A 254 9.72 -17.53 16.58
C GLN A 254 8.89 -17.88 17.83
N TYR A 255 8.82 -16.94 18.79
CA TYR A 255 8.00 -17.13 19.99
C TYR A 255 6.52 -17.37 19.66
N CYS A 256 5.98 -16.58 18.72
CA CYS A 256 4.60 -16.69 18.26
C CYS A 256 4.36 -18.01 17.50
N LEU A 257 5.30 -18.42 16.64
CA LEU A 257 5.19 -19.64 15.83
C LEU A 257 5.12 -20.90 16.71
N GLU A 258 5.91 -20.96 17.77
CA GLU A 258 5.87 -22.06 18.76
C GLU A 258 4.51 -22.18 19.48
N ARG A 259 3.68 -21.10 19.40
CA ARG A 259 2.34 -21.03 19.98
C ARG A 259 1.23 -21.02 18.92
N GLU A 260 1.57 -21.49 17.73
CA GLU A 260 0.65 -21.58 16.57
C GLU A 260 0.10 -20.22 16.10
N VAL A 261 0.88 -19.15 16.27
CA VAL A 261 0.57 -17.82 15.79
C VAL A 261 1.59 -17.42 14.74
N LEU A 262 1.16 -17.28 13.50
CA LEU A 262 2.01 -16.87 12.39
C LEU A 262 1.90 -15.36 12.17
N ILE A 263 2.95 -14.63 12.53
CA ILE A 263 3.13 -13.21 12.20
C ILE A 263 4.36 -13.03 11.31
N ARG A 264 4.43 -11.93 10.57
CA ARG A 264 5.57 -11.63 9.68
C ARG A 264 6.09 -10.23 9.95
N PRO A 265 7.08 -10.07 10.84
CA PRO A 265 7.67 -8.75 11.14
C PRO A 265 8.54 -8.23 9.99
N LEU A 266 8.75 -6.92 9.99
CA LEU A 266 9.70 -6.19 9.14
C LEU A 266 10.75 -5.55 10.05
N GLY A 267 11.93 -6.16 10.17
CA GLY A 267 12.98 -5.68 11.08
C GLY A 267 12.50 -5.59 12.52
N HIS A 268 12.37 -4.36 13.02
CA HIS A 268 11.85 -4.04 14.37
C HIS A 268 10.35 -3.71 14.38
N VAL A 269 9.67 -3.79 13.24
CA VAL A 269 8.23 -3.53 13.11
C VAL A 269 7.46 -4.84 13.11
N VAL A 270 6.60 -5.03 14.09
CA VAL A 270 5.64 -6.13 14.19
C VAL A 270 4.28 -5.63 13.74
N TYR A 271 3.64 -6.34 12.79
CA TYR A 271 2.35 -5.92 12.29
C TYR A 271 1.35 -7.06 12.22
N PHE A 272 0.07 -6.70 12.33
CA PHE A 272 -1.07 -7.58 12.23
C PHE A 272 -1.89 -7.21 11.00
N MET A 273 -2.05 -8.15 10.09
CA MET A 273 -2.84 -8.01 8.87
C MET A 273 -3.60 -9.32 8.62
N PRO A 274 -4.55 -9.67 9.50
CA PRO A 274 -5.24 -10.95 9.45
C PRO A 274 -6.19 -11.05 8.25
N PRO A 275 -6.61 -12.28 7.87
CA PRO A 275 -7.72 -12.46 6.95
C PRO A 275 -9.02 -11.93 7.56
N TYR A 276 -9.96 -11.48 6.72
CA TYR A 276 -11.20 -10.86 7.21
C TYR A 276 -12.15 -11.81 7.95
N VAL A 277 -11.99 -13.11 7.73
CA VAL A 277 -12.77 -14.15 8.42
C VAL A 277 -12.28 -14.42 9.84
N ILE A 278 -11.19 -13.80 10.29
CA ILE A 278 -10.65 -13.95 11.64
C ILE A 278 -11.74 -13.71 12.70
N THR A 279 -11.82 -14.58 13.72
CA THR A 279 -12.73 -14.42 14.86
C THR A 279 -12.11 -13.54 15.95
N TYR A 280 -12.92 -13.12 16.93
CA TYR A 280 -12.42 -12.33 18.06
C TYR A 280 -11.46 -13.15 18.95
N GLU A 281 -11.74 -14.44 19.11
CA GLU A 281 -10.87 -15.37 19.85
C GLU A 281 -9.51 -15.56 19.17
N GLU A 282 -9.50 -15.59 17.83
CA GLU A 282 -8.26 -15.65 17.06
C GLU A 282 -7.48 -14.33 17.12
N ILE A 283 -8.18 -13.18 17.14
CA ILE A 283 -7.56 -11.86 17.38
C ILE A 283 -6.92 -11.85 18.76
N ASP A 284 -7.63 -12.34 19.80
CA ASP A 284 -7.10 -12.45 21.15
C ASP A 284 -5.84 -13.32 21.17
N LYS A 285 -5.90 -14.54 20.63
CA LYS A 285 -4.75 -15.44 20.56
C LYS A 285 -3.57 -14.77 19.86
N MET A 286 -3.79 -14.14 18.72
CA MET A 286 -2.76 -13.49 17.94
C MET A 286 -2.09 -12.34 18.70
N MET A 287 -2.89 -11.42 19.23
CA MET A 287 -2.37 -10.19 19.85
C MET A 287 -1.81 -10.46 21.25
N ASP A 288 -2.46 -11.29 22.07
CA ASP A 288 -1.98 -11.59 23.42
C ASP A 288 -0.67 -12.40 23.38
N THR A 289 -0.56 -13.39 22.49
CA THR A 289 0.70 -14.13 22.30
C THR A 289 1.84 -13.20 21.85
N THR A 290 1.54 -12.25 20.97
CA THR A 290 2.56 -11.29 20.51
C THR A 290 2.93 -10.29 21.62
N LEU A 291 1.97 -9.86 22.42
CA LEU A 291 2.22 -9.00 23.59
C LEU A 291 3.16 -9.70 24.61
N GLU A 292 2.92 -10.99 24.88
CA GLU A 292 3.80 -11.78 25.72
C GLU A 292 5.20 -11.91 25.13
N ALA A 293 5.31 -12.16 23.82
CA ALA A 293 6.61 -12.22 23.15
C ALA A 293 7.41 -10.92 23.32
N ILE A 294 6.77 -9.77 23.13
CA ILE A 294 7.42 -8.46 23.24
C ILE A 294 7.81 -8.14 24.70
N LYS A 295 7.03 -8.57 25.68
CA LYS A 295 7.40 -8.44 27.10
C LYS A 295 8.65 -9.20 27.52
N GLN A 296 9.05 -10.19 26.75
CA GLN A 296 10.22 -11.05 27.05
C GLN A 296 11.51 -10.56 26.34
N LEU A 297 11.41 -9.52 25.52
CA LEU A 297 12.56 -8.88 24.88
C LEU A 297 13.31 -8.00 25.86
#